data_5460f081fe2a8de8f7e562e1b422e07a
#
_entry.id   5460f081fe2a8de8f7e562e1b422e07a
#
_cell.length_a   1.000
_cell.length_b   1.000
_cell.length_c   1.000
_cell.angle_alpha   90.00
_cell.angle_beta   90.00
_cell.angle_gamma   90.00
#
_symmetry.space_group_name_H-M   'P 1'
#
loop_
_entity.id
_entity.type
_entity.pdbx_description
1 polymer ?
#
loop_
_entity_poly.entity_id
_entity_poly.type
_entity_poly.pdbx_seq_one_letter_code
_entity_poly.pdbx_strand_id
1 'polypeptide(L)'
;MQPDILRQSGRIFLGSRLKRLGERMQAGAARVIAEAGLPVQPTHMPLLAALEACPLTIGQLVQSVGISQPGVTRAIGQLVALDLVRSDTGTDQRRRTVSLTDAGRAVMARARLLVWPRIEGAVDTLCDGDAASLLARIAALEEALASLPLDVRAAAVTPQPLRIRDFSDGLAHHFTAIGTEWLTDMFRLEATDRQVLDDPRGTIIRGGGAILFVEAEGLGIVGTCALQRSGGDAIELTKMGVRASARGLKAGEILLHATIARAREMGADPLYLLTNARCAAAIHLYEKAGFRHDADIMATYGARYARCDVAMRHVGTGDAG
;
A
#
# COMPACT_ATOMS: atom_id res chain seq x y z
N MET A 1 6.28 19.47 27.04
CA MET A 1 6.14 19.80 25.60
C MET A 1 5.85 18.49 24.87
N GLN A 2 4.72 18.39 24.18
CA GLN A 2 4.40 17.16 23.42
C GLN A 2 5.40 16.98 22.28
N PRO A 3 5.87 15.74 22.03
CA PRO A 3 6.78 15.45 20.95
C PRO A 3 6.15 15.70 19.57
N ASP A 4 6.93 16.30 18.64
CA ASP A 4 6.51 16.45 17.24
C ASP A 4 6.61 15.11 16.52
N ILE A 5 5.51 14.37 16.45
CA ILE A 5 5.45 13.02 15.86
C ILE A 5 5.88 13.00 14.38
N LEU A 6 5.57 14.05 13.61
CA LEU A 6 5.97 14.13 12.21
C LEU A 6 7.47 14.27 12.06
N ARG A 7 8.14 14.92 13.02
CA ARG A 7 9.60 15.08 13.04
C ARG A 7 10.28 13.79 13.48
N GLN A 8 9.73 13.11 14.49
CA GLN A 8 10.31 11.89 15.04
C GLN A 8 10.19 10.68 14.10
N SER A 9 9.10 10.55 13.38
CA SER A 9 8.85 9.41 12.49
C SER A 9 9.58 9.50 11.13
N GLY A 10 10.35 10.54 10.91
CA GLY A 10 11.29 10.65 9.78
C GLY A 10 10.62 10.51 8.40
N ARG A 11 11.06 9.50 7.64
CA ARG A 11 10.67 9.29 6.24
C ARG A 11 9.20 8.94 6.04
N ILE A 12 8.56 8.28 7.02
CA ILE A 12 7.17 7.82 6.92
C ILE A 12 6.20 8.98 6.72
N PHE A 13 6.44 10.11 7.41
CA PHE A 13 5.59 11.29 7.33
C PHE A 13 6.20 12.43 6.51
N LEU A 14 7.08 12.13 5.53
CA LEU A 14 7.70 13.16 4.69
C LEU A 14 6.64 14.02 4.00
N GLY A 15 5.63 13.41 3.36
CA GLY A 15 4.54 14.14 2.69
C GLY A 15 3.77 15.05 3.65
N SER A 16 3.46 14.58 4.86
CA SER A 16 2.79 15.40 5.90
C SER A 16 3.67 16.55 6.38
N ARG A 17 4.99 16.36 6.46
CA ARG A 17 5.93 17.44 6.80
C ARG A 17 6.03 18.49 5.72
N LEU A 18 6.11 18.08 4.45
CA LEU A 18 6.13 19.00 3.31
C LEU A 18 4.82 19.81 3.23
N LYS A 19 3.67 19.15 3.41
CA LYS A 19 2.38 19.84 3.50
C LYS A 19 2.39 20.90 4.61
N ARG A 20 2.75 20.54 5.85
CA ARG A 20 2.83 21.46 6.99
C ARG A 20 3.81 22.62 6.73
N LEU A 21 4.95 22.32 6.09
CA LEU A 21 5.94 23.35 5.73
C LEU A 21 5.34 24.31 4.70
N GLY A 22 4.72 23.80 3.64
CA GLY A 22 4.04 24.59 2.63
C GLY A 22 2.95 25.49 3.22
N GLU A 23 2.11 24.97 4.12
CA GLU A 23 1.06 25.76 4.80
C GLU A 23 1.67 26.93 5.61
N ARG A 24 2.79 26.71 6.32
CA ARG A 24 3.49 27.76 7.06
C ARG A 24 4.09 28.83 6.14
N MET A 25 4.69 28.43 5.02
CA MET A 25 5.23 29.35 4.02
C MET A 25 4.10 30.17 3.39
N GLN A 26 3.00 29.54 3.01
CA GLN A 26 1.81 30.20 2.45
C GLN A 26 1.22 31.22 3.43
N ALA A 27 1.09 30.86 4.71
CA ALA A 27 0.63 31.80 5.74
C ALA A 27 1.56 33.01 5.93
N GLY A 28 2.87 32.82 5.82
CA GLY A 28 3.87 33.90 5.81
C GLY A 28 3.71 34.81 4.60
N ALA A 29 3.63 34.22 3.42
CA ALA A 29 3.46 34.93 2.15
C ALA A 29 2.13 35.73 2.12
N ALA A 30 1.06 35.20 2.69
CA ALA A 30 -0.22 35.91 2.79
C ALA A 30 -0.10 37.23 3.55
N ARG A 31 0.68 37.27 4.65
CA ARG A 31 0.93 38.50 5.40
C ARG A 31 1.73 39.52 4.58
N VAL A 32 2.78 39.10 3.87
CA VAL A 32 3.57 39.97 3.00
C VAL A 32 2.73 40.58 1.89
N ILE A 33 1.84 39.78 1.28
CA ILE A 33 0.89 40.20 0.25
C ILE A 33 -0.12 41.23 0.81
N ALA A 34 -0.66 40.99 1.99
CA ALA A 34 -1.60 41.89 2.66
C ALA A 34 -0.93 43.22 3.03
N GLU A 35 0.30 43.20 3.55
CA GLU A 35 1.08 44.40 3.84
C GLU A 35 1.38 45.24 2.57
N ALA A 36 1.54 44.60 1.42
CA ALA A 36 1.67 45.26 0.14
C ALA A 36 0.35 45.84 -0.41
N GLY A 37 -0.77 45.60 0.30
CA GLY A 37 -2.12 46.07 -0.09
C GLY A 37 -2.64 45.40 -1.36
N LEU A 38 -2.24 44.13 -1.61
CA LEU A 38 -2.72 43.36 -2.77
C LEU A 38 -3.95 42.49 -2.39
N PRO A 39 -5.02 42.50 -3.20
CA PRO A 39 -6.28 41.82 -2.90
C PRO A 39 -6.25 40.31 -3.26
N VAL A 40 -5.10 39.66 -3.19
CA VAL A 40 -4.90 38.29 -3.66
C VAL A 40 -4.32 37.41 -2.55
N GLN A 41 -4.51 36.10 -2.72
CA GLN A 41 -3.93 35.07 -1.84
C GLN A 41 -2.65 34.51 -2.48
N PRO A 42 -1.73 33.93 -1.70
CA PRO A 42 -0.52 33.27 -2.23
C PRO A 42 -0.82 32.23 -3.31
N THR A 43 -1.92 31.49 -3.16
CA THR A 43 -2.37 30.46 -4.13
C THR A 43 -2.81 31.04 -5.48
N HIS A 44 -3.12 32.33 -5.54
CA HIS A 44 -3.44 33.04 -6.79
C HIS A 44 -2.19 33.43 -7.59
N MET A 45 -1.07 33.67 -6.91
CA MET A 45 0.14 34.21 -7.55
C MET A 45 0.70 33.32 -8.68
N PRO A 46 0.82 32.00 -8.55
CA PRO A 46 1.30 31.15 -9.64
C PRO A 46 0.37 31.18 -10.86
N LEU A 47 -0.94 31.28 -10.65
CA LEU A 47 -1.93 31.38 -11.74
C LEU A 47 -1.81 32.70 -12.48
N LEU A 48 -1.71 33.82 -11.74
CA LEU A 48 -1.51 35.14 -12.33
C LEU A 48 -0.18 35.21 -13.09
N ALA A 49 0.89 34.64 -12.52
CA ALA A 49 2.20 34.58 -13.18
C ALA A 49 2.17 33.77 -14.49
N ALA A 50 1.47 32.64 -14.50
CA ALA A 50 1.29 31.82 -15.73
C ALA A 50 0.53 32.58 -16.83
N LEU A 51 -0.39 33.46 -16.46
CA LEU A 51 -1.21 34.25 -17.40
C LEU A 51 -0.52 35.53 -17.95
N GLU A 52 0.67 35.88 -17.45
CA GLU A 52 1.39 37.07 -17.93
C GLU A 52 1.89 36.90 -19.36
N ALA A 53 2.30 35.68 -19.73
CA ALA A 53 2.84 35.42 -21.06
C ALA A 53 1.77 35.35 -22.14
N CYS A 54 0.63 34.71 -21.90
CA CYS A 54 -0.46 34.51 -22.81
C CYS A 54 -1.75 34.04 -22.15
N PRO A 55 -2.91 34.19 -22.80
CA PRO A 55 -4.14 33.54 -22.32
C PRO A 55 -4.01 32.02 -22.30
N LEU A 56 -4.49 31.39 -21.25
CA LEU A 56 -4.44 29.93 -21.07
C LEU A 56 -5.83 29.35 -20.77
N THR A 57 -6.04 28.11 -21.17
CA THR A 57 -7.22 27.32 -20.74
C THR A 57 -7.05 26.82 -19.31
N ILE A 58 -8.15 26.43 -18.65
CA ILE A 58 -8.10 25.80 -17.32
C ILE A 58 -7.18 24.57 -17.32
N GLY A 59 -7.24 23.74 -18.38
CA GLY A 59 -6.36 22.56 -18.49
C GLY A 59 -4.88 22.91 -18.58
N GLN A 60 -4.53 23.97 -19.33
CA GLN A 60 -3.16 24.46 -19.42
C GLN A 60 -2.68 25.06 -18.09
N LEU A 61 -3.54 25.79 -17.37
CA LEU A 61 -3.22 26.29 -16.03
C LEU A 61 -2.98 25.14 -15.04
N VAL A 62 -3.79 24.08 -15.08
CA VAL A 62 -3.57 22.85 -14.27
C VAL A 62 -2.18 22.28 -14.54
N GLN A 63 -1.81 22.15 -15.81
CA GLN A 63 -0.48 21.64 -16.20
C GLN A 63 0.66 22.56 -15.77
N SER A 64 0.49 23.88 -15.92
CA SER A 64 1.53 24.87 -15.61
C SER A 64 1.80 25.01 -14.09
N VAL A 65 0.76 24.85 -13.26
CA VAL A 65 0.84 25.10 -11.82
C VAL A 65 0.88 23.82 -10.99
N GLY A 66 0.53 22.66 -11.59
CA GLY A 66 0.59 21.36 -10.93
C GLY A 66 -0.45 21.15 -9.83
N ILE A 67 -1.52 21.94 -9.77
CA ILE A 67 -2.61 21.78 -8.80
C ILE A 67 -3.87 21.20 -9.45
N SER A 68 -4.78 20.63 -8.64
CA SER A 68 -5.97 19.97 -9.14
C SER A 68 -6.90 20.91 -9.92
N GLN A 69 -7.59 20.40 -10.93
CA GLN A 69 -8.54 21.17 -11.72
C GLN A 69 -9.63 21.87 -10.89
N PRO A 70 -10.24 21.25 -9.87
CA PRO A 70 -11.17 21.95 -8.97
C PRO A 70 -10.52 23.12 -8.23
N GLY A 71 -9.25 22.98 -7.83
CA GLY A 71 -8.47 24.05 -7.20
C GLY A 71 -8.25 25.23 -8.10
N VAL A 72 -7.80 24.99 -9.36
CA VAL A 72 -7.65 26.03 -10.38
C VAL A 72 -8.97 26.71 -10.67
N THR A 73 -10.04 25.96 -10.90
CA THR A 73 -11.38 26.52 -11.22
C THR A 73 -11.88 27.44 -10.11
N ARG A 74 -11.73 27.04 -8.85
CA ARG A 74 -12.11 27.87 -7.70
C ARG A 74 -11.29 29.17 -7.64
N ALA A 75 -9.97 29.07 -7.79
CA ALA A 75 -9.07 30.21 -7.72
C ALA A 75 -9.35 31.19 -8.89
N ILE A 76 -9.58 30.70 -10.10
CA ILE A 76 -9.96 31.54 -11.24
C ILE A 76 -11.31 32.23 -11.00
N GLY A 77 -12.31 31.53 -10.44
CA GLY A 77 -13.58 32.14 -10.04
C GLY A 77 -13.39 33.31 -9.05
N GLN A 78 -12.49 33.17 -8.07
CA GLN A 78 -12.15 34.24 -7.13
C GLN A 78 -11.43 35.40 -7.83
N LEU A 79 -10.51 35.12 -8.73
CA LEU A 79 -9.79 36.15 -9.52
C LEU A 79 -10.71 36.92 -10.49
N VAL A 80 -11.71 36.25 -11.06
CA VAL A 80 -12.76 36.91 -11.88
C VAL A 80 -13.60 37.84 -10.99
N ALA A 81 -14.00 37.40 -9.80
CA ALA A 81 -14.77 38.23 -8.86
C ALA A 81 -13.99 39.47 -8.40
N LEU A 82 -12.66 39.42 -8.41
CA LEU A 82 -11.76 40.55 -8.12
C LEU A 82 -11.44 41.41 -9.36
N ASP A 83 -12.00 41.10 -10.51
CA ASP A 83 -11.71 41.73 -11.80
C ASP A 83 -10.23 41.70 -12.20
N LEU A 84 -9.49 40.67 -11.75
CA LEU A 84 -8.06 40.51 -12.07
C LEU A 84 -7.82 39.64 -13.29
N VAL A 85 -8.76 38.76 -13.59
CA VAL A 85 -8.77 37.94 -14.81
C VAL A 85 -10.13 37.97 -15.46
N ARG A 86 -10.17 37.79 -16.78
CA ARG A 86 -11.40 37.56 -17.54
C ARG A 86 -11.38 36.17 -18.15
N SER A 87 -12.56 35.60 -18.30
CA SER A 87 -12.76 34.33 -18.98
C SER A 87 -13.53 34.56 -20.25
N ASP A 88 -12.87 34.41 -21.38
CA ASP A 88 -13.47 34.60 -22.70
C ASP A 88 -13.97 33.24 -23.24
N THR A 89 -15.25 33.17 -23.56
CA THR A 89 -15.80 32.07 -24.35
C THR A 89 -15.51 32.36 -25.82
N GLY A 90 -14.48 31.71 -26.37
CA GLY A 90 -14.26 31.72 -27.81
C GLY A 90 -15.45 31.10 -28.56
N THR A 91 -15.41 31.13 -29.91
CA THR A 91 -16.41 30.52 -30.78
C THR A 91 -16.70 29.05 -30.52
N ASP A 92 -15.78 28.35 -29.87
CA ASP A 92 -15.93 26.99 -29.32
C ASP A 92 -16.16 27.06 -27.81
N GLN A 93 -17.40 26.83 -27.36
CA GLN A 93 -17.80 26.81 -25.94
C GLN A 93 -17.00 25.80 -25.07
N ARG A 94 -16.25 24.88 -25.67
CA ARG A 94 -15.40 23.88 -24.98
C ARG A 94 -14.02 24.42 -24.61
N ARG A 95 -13.60 25.59 -25.10
CA ARG A 95 -12.27 26.18 -24.87
C ARG A 95 -12.39 27.58 -24.27
N ARG A 96 -12.79 27.63 -23.00
CA ARG A 96 -12.69 28.87 -22.22
C ARG A 96 -11.24 29.20 -21.97
N THR A 97 -10.76 30.35 -22.46
CA THR A 97 -9.45 30.88 -22.13
C THR A 97 -9.55 31.96 -21.06
N VAL A 98 -8.57 32.00 -20.19
CA VAL A 98 -8.42 32.98 -19.12
C VAL A 98 -7.27 33.90 -19.46
N SER A 99 -7.46 35.20 -19.29
CA SER A 99 -6.43 36.22 -19.51
C SER A 99 -6.44 37.26 -18.37
N LEU A 100 -5.30 37.92 -18.15
CA LEU A 100 -5.22 39.04 -17.20
C LEU A 100 -6.03 40.25 -17.73
N THR A 101 -6.70 40.94 -16.81
CA THR A 101 -7.20 42.29 -17.00
C THR A 101 -6.08 43.31 -16.82
N ASP A 102 -6.34 44.62 -17.10
CA ASP A 102 -5.38 45.67 -16.78
C ASP A 102 -5.12 45.77 -15.25
N ALA A 103 -6.18 45.56 -14.43
CA ALA A 103 -6.06 45.48 -12.98
C ALA A 103 -5.19 44.29 -12.58
N GLY A 104 -5.35 43.11 -13.21
CA GLY A 104 -4.51 41.94 -12.97
C GLY A 104 -3.04 42.20 -13.31
N ARG A 105 -2.75 42.85 -14.42
CA ARG A 105 -1.39 43.28 -14.80
C ARG A 105 -0.80 44.24 -13.77
N ALA A 106 -1.59 45.22 -13.29
CA ALA A 106 -1.14 46.17 -12.27
C ALA A 106 -0.83 45.47 -10.94
N VAL A 107 -1.65 44.50 -10.51
CA VAL A 107 -1.38 43.67 -9.32
C VAL A 107 -0.09 42.89 -9.47
N MET A 108 0.18 42.30 -10.63
CA MET A 108 1.42 41.54 -10.89
C MET A 108 2.66 42.46 -10.89
N ALA A 109 2.57 43.63 -11.51
CA ALA A 109 3.66 44.62 -11.47
C ALA A 109 4.00 45.05 -10.01
N ARG A 110 2.99 45.29 -9.20
CA ARG A 110 3.18 45.59 -7.78
C ARG A 110 3.73 44.40 -6.98
N ALA A 111 3.27 43.20 -7.26
CA ALA A 111 3.78 42.00 -6.61
C ALA A 111 5.27 41.78 -6.89
N ARG A 112 5.72 41.98 -8.13
CA ARG A 112 7.15 41.93 -8.52
C ARG A 112 8.01 42.96 -7.77
N LEU A 113 7.48 44.14 -7.52
CA LEU A 113 8.22 45.23 -6.87
C LEU A 113 8.25 45.05 -5.33
N LEU A 114 7.11 44.67 -4.73
CA LEU A 114 6.90 44.79 -3.28
C LEU A 114 6.89 43.44 -2.55
N VAL A 115 6.53 42.35 -3.22
CA VAL A 115 6.32 41.03 -2.58
C VAL A 115 7.44 40.06 -2.91
N TRP A 116 7.77 39.87 -4.19
CA TRP A 116 8.74 38.85 -4.59
C TRP A 116 10.11 38.99 -3.99
N PRO A 117 10.77 40.19 -4.01
CA PRO A 117 12.09 40.34 -3.40
C PRO A 117 12.09 40.02 -1.90
N ARG A 118 10.98 40.34 -1.20
CA ARG A 118 10.84 40.05 0.23
C ARG A 118 10.72 38.55 0.48
N ILE A 119 9.93 37.83 -0.36
CA ILE A 119 9.79 36.39 -0.26
C ILE A 119 11.07 35.67 -0.62
N GLU A 120 11.74 36.06 -1.70
CA GLU A 120 13.05 35.52 -2.12
C GLU A 120 14.08 35.67 -1.02
N GLY A 121 14.29 36.86 -0.48
CA GLY A 121 15.23 37.10 0.61
C GLY A 121 14.88 36.34 1.90
N ALA A 122 13.60 36.18 2.21
CA ALA A 122 13.17 35.38 3.34
C ALA A 122 13.44 33.87 3.12
N VAL A 123 13.25 33.35 1.91
CA VAL A 123 13.57 31.95 1.56
C VAL A 123 15.06 31.71 1.61
N ASP A 124 15.88 32.63 1.09
CA ASP A 124 17.34 32.55 1.17
C ASP A 124 17.82 32.49 2.62
N THR A 125 17.26 33.35 3.47
CA THR A 125 17.57 33.33 4.92
C THR A 125 17.17 32.01 5.58
N LEU A 126 15.99 31.47 5.24
CA LEU A 126 15.52 30.17 5.76
C LEU A 126 16.40 28.99 5.33
N CYS A 127 17.08 29.11 4.21
CA CYS A 127 17.95 28.10 3.62
C CYS A 127 19.45 28.38 3.85
N ASP A 128 19.81 29.30 4.76
CA ASP A 128 21.19 29.69 5.03
C ASP A 128 21.97 30.07 3.76
N GLY A 129 21.32 30.71 2.79
CA GLY A 129 21.85 31.07 1.49
C GLY A 129 21.91 29.96 0.44
N ASP A 130 21.47 28.76 0.75
CA ASP A 130 21.49 27.60 -0.17
C ASP A 130 20.07 27.14 -0.63
N ALA A 131 19.24 28.13 -0.98
CA ALA A 131 17.89 27.85 -1.52
C ALA A 131 17.93 27.06 -2.84
N ALA A 132 18.96 27.24 -3.66
CA ALA A 132 19.13 26.55 -4.94
C ALA A 132 19.24 25.02 -4.77
N SER A 133 20.00 24.56 -3.80
CA SER A 133 20.15 23.12 -3.50
C SER A 133 18.82 22.49 -3.04
N LEU A 134 18.05 23.20 -2.20
CA LEU A 134 16.73 22.75 -1.79
C LEU A 134 15.77 22.65 -2.98
N LEU A 135 15.73 23.66 -3.83
CA LEU A 135 14.87 23.66 -5.04
C LEU A 135 15.25 22.54 -6.01
N ALA A 136 16.55 22.30 -6.21
CA ALA A 136 17.01 21.18 -7.05
C ALA A 136 16.57 19.81 -6.48
N ARG A 137 16.60 19.62 -5.16
CA ARG A 137 16.10 18.40 -4.51
C ARG A 137 14.59 18.24 -4.64
N ILE A 138 13.82 19.32 -4.54
CA ILE A 138 12.37 19.31 -4.75
C ILE A 138 12.07 18.91 -6.19
N ALA A 139 12.71 19.56 -7.19
CA ALA A 139 12.52 19.22 -8.60
C ALA A 139 12.84 17.75 -8.89
N ALA A 140 13.94 17.22 -8.36
CA ALA A 140 14.28 15.81 -8.51
C ALA A 140 13.24 14.85 -7.89
N LEU A 141 12.62 15.24 -6.77
CA LEU A 141 11.52 14.47 -6.16
C LEU A 141 10.25 14.52 -7.02
N GLU A 142 9.92 15.67 -7.59
CA GLU A 142 8.76 15.85 -8.48
C GLU A 142 8.92 15.00 -9.75
N GLU A 143 10.08 15.04 -10.40
CA GLU A 143 10.41 14.20 -11.57
C GLU A 143 10.35 12.71 -11.24
N ALA A 144 10.92 12.32 -10.10
CA ALA A 144 10.90 10.94 -9.67
C ALA A 144 9.48 10.43 -9.40
N LEU A 145 8.60 11.25 -8.81
CA LEU A 145 7.19 10.91 -8.59
C LEU A 145 6.38 10.89 -9.88
N ALA A 146 6.68 11.77 -10.84
CA ALA A 146 6.06 11.76 -12.16
C ALA A 146 6.45 10.51 -12.96
N SER A 147 7.71 10.09 -12.89
CA SER A 147 8.22 8.87 -13.55
C SER A 147 7.65 7.59 -12.93
N LEU A 148 7.62 7.48 -11.61
CA LEU A 148 7.13 6.30 -10.90
C LEU A 148 6.44 6.72 -9.59
N PRO A 149 5.10 6.61 -9.50
CA PRO A 149 4.32 6.99 -8.34
C PRO A 149 4.75 6.29 -7.04
N LEU A 150 4.49 6.92 -5.89
CA LEU A 150 4.93 6.41 -4.57
C LEU A 150 4.35 5.04 -4.22
N ASP A 151 3.09 4.81 -4.54
CA ASP A 151 2.40 3.53 -4.32
C ASP A 151 3.01 2.40 -5.14
N VAL A 152 3.39 2.65 -6.39
CA VAL A 152 4.09 1.68 -7.26
C VAL A 152 5.49 1.38 -6.70
N ARG A 153 6.23 2.41 -6.24
CA ARG A 153 7.51 2.21 -5.55
C ARG A 153 7.35 1.40 -4.28
N ALA A 154 6.32 1.69 -3.48
CA ALA A 154 6.04 0.98 -2.24
C ALA A 154 5.68 -0.49 -2.49
N ALA A 155 4.97 -0.81 -3.59
CA ALA A 155 4.67 -2.18 -3.98
C ALA A 155 5.92 -3.02 -4.30
N ALA A 156 7.01 -2.40 -4.75
CA ALA A 156 8.29 -3.04 -5.02
C ALA A 156 9.13 -3.26 -3.74
N VAL A 157 8.79 -2.60 -2.63
CA VAL A 157 9.44 -2.82 -1.34
C VAL A 157 8.86 -4.06 -0.71
N THR A 158 9.66 -5.12 -0.57
CA THR A 158 9.25 -6.32 0.14
C THR A 158 8.93 -5.94 1.60
N PRO A 159 7.70 -6.21 2.09
CA PRO A 159 7.42 -6.04 3.51
C PRO A 159 8.37 -6.89 4.34
N GLN A 160 8.65 -6.47 5.55
CA GLN A 160 9.59 -7.03 6.53
C GLN A 160 9.82 -8.53 6.44
N PRO A 161 11.05 -9.02 6.72
CA PRO A 161 11.40 -10.42 6.50
C PRO A 161 10.48 -11.33 7.32
N LEU A 162 9.65 -12.07 6.59
CA LEU A 162 8.91 -13.18 7.16
C LEU A 162 9.91 -14.33 7.37
N ARG A 163 9.89 -14.93 8.56
CA ARG A 163 10.76 -16.06 8.90
C ARG A 163 9.93 -17.31 9.08
N ILE A 164 10.38 -18.40 8.46
CA ILE A 164 9.79 -19.71 8.72
C ILE A 164 10.45 -20.28 9.98
N ARG A 165 9.60 -20.79 10.88
CA ARG A 165 10.02 -21.45 12.12
C ARG A 165 9.48 -22.87 12.14
N ASP A 166 10.32 -23.78 12.56
CA ASP A 166 9.92 -25.15 12.81
C ASP A 166 9.17 -25.26 14.14
N PHE A 167 8.45 -26.36 14.31
CA PHE A 167 7.76 -26.68 15.55
C PHE A 167 8.70 -26.75 16.75
N SER A 168 8.29 -26.12 17.82
CA SER A 168 8.82 -26.33 19.16
C SER A 168 7.67 -26.31 20.17
N ASP A 169 7.85 -26.87 21.34
CA ASP A 169 6.81 -26.88 22.38
C ASP A 169 6.36 -25.48 22.78
N GLY A 170 7.29 -24.52 22.77
CA GLY A 170 6.99 -23.11 23.03
C GLY A 170 6.06 -22.49 21.99
N LEU A 171 5.97 -23.05 20.79
CA LEU A 171 5.12 -22.55 19.70
C LEU A 171 3.81 -23.33 19.55
N ALA A 172 3.61 -24.45 20.27
CA ALA A 172 2.43 -25.31 20.15
C ALA A 172 1.11 -24.52 20.33
N HIS A 173 1.07 -23.61 21.29
CA HIS A 173 -0.11 -22.78 21.55
C HIS A 173 -0.51 -21.88 20.35
N HIS A 174 0.45 -21.44 19.53
CA HIS A 174 0.15 -20.69 18.32
C HIS A 174 -0.54 -21.54 17.26
N PHE A 175 -0.15 -22.82 17.15
CA PHE A 175 -0.82 -23.77 16.25
C PHE A 175 -2.29 -23.94 16.61
N THR A 176 -2.56 -24.20 17.89
CA THR A 176 -3.92 -24.32 18.44
C THR A 176 -4.71 -23.04 18.23
N ALA A 177 -4.15 -21.89 18.59
CA ALA A 177 -4.85 -20.60 18.52
C ALA A 177 -5.21 -20.22 17.08
N ILE A 178 -4.23 -20.26 16.15
CA ILE A 178 -4.45 -19.89 14.74
C ILE A 178 -5.38 -20.89 14.04
N GLY A 179 -5.22 -22.19 14.29
CA GLY A 179 -6.07 -23.22 13.72
C GLY A 179 -7.51 -23.12 14.21
N THR A 180 -7.73 -22.83 15.49
CA THR A 180 -9.05 -22.62 16.08
C THR A 180 -9.71 -21.36 15.52
N GLU A 181 -8.98 -20.21 15.52
CA GLU A 181 -9.46 -18.93 14.96
C GLU A 181 -9.99 -19.13 13.54
N TRP A 182 -9.16 -19.68 12.66
CA TRP A 182 -9.53 -19.90 11.26
C TRP A 182 -10.72 -20.84 11.08
N LEU A 183 -10.77 -21.96 11.84
CA LEU A 183 -11.85 -22.93 11.72
C LEU A 183 -13.17 -22.39 12.25
N THR A 184 -13.17 -21.66 13.36
CA THR A 184 -14.40 -21.10 13.95
C THR A 184 -14.98 -19.96 13.14
N ASP A 185 -14.15 -19.21 12.40
CA ASP A 185 -14.62 -18.15 11.51
C ASP A 185 -15.43 -18.70 10.33
N MET A 186 -15.12 -19.91 9.85
CA MET A 186 -15.72 -20.46 8.62
C MET A 186 -16.58 -21.70 8.82
N PHE A 187 -16.29 -22.50 9.85
CA PHE A 187 -16.87 -23.84 10.06
C PHE A 187 -17.14 -24.12 11.54
N ARG A 188 -17.71 -25.28 11.81
CA ARG A 188 -17.76 -25.86 13.14
C ARG A 188 -16.56 -26.78 13.34
N LEU A 189 -15.92 -26.72 14.53
CA LEU A 189 -14.84 -27.62 14.92
C LEU A 189 -15.37 -29.07 15.03
N GLU A 190 -14.84 -29.96 14.22
CA GLU A 190 -15.08 -31.40 14.28
C GLU A 190 -14.20 -32.05 15.37
N ALA A 191 -14.55 -33.28 15.77
CA ALA A 191 -13.76 -34.01 16.77
C ALA A 191 -12.31 -34.28 16.30
N THR A 192 -12.14 -34.56 15.00
CA THR A 192 -10.84 -34.72 14.34
C THR A 192 -10.00 -33.45 14.35
N ASP A 193 -10.62 -32.26 14.27
CA ASP A 193 -9.89 -31.00 14.39
C ASP A 193 -9.37 -30.80 15.80
N ARG A 194 -10.23 -31.03 16.82
CA ARG A 194 -9.84 -30.90 18.24
C ARG A 194 -8.68 -31.82 18.57
N GLN A 195 -8.73 -33.07 18.18
CA GLN A 195 -7.68 -34.04 18.42
C GLN A 195 -6.31 -33.53 17.92
N VAL A 196 -6.27 -32.93 16.72
CA VAL A 196 -5.03 -32.44 16.13
C VAL A 196 -4.59 -31.13 16.76
N LEU A 197 -5.52 -30.21 17.05
CA LEU A 197 -5.21 -28.90 17.59
C LEU A 197 -4.81 -28.95 19.07
N ASP A 198 -5.40 -29.87 19.86
CA ASP A 198 -5.15 -30.00 21.31
C ASP A 198 -3.82 -30.71 21.60
N ASP A 199 -3.41 -31.67 20.75
CA ASP A 199 -2.12 -32.37 20.86
C ASP A 199 -1.36 -32.43 19.54
N PRO A 200 -0.83 -31.31 19.04
CA PRO A 200 -0.08 -31.27 17.77
C PRO A 200 1.21 -32.09 17.82
N ARG A 201 1.84 -32.20 18.98
CA ARG A 201 3.03 -33.03 19.15
C ARG A 201 2.72 -34.51 19.00
N GLY A 202 1.69 -35.00 19.67
CA GLY A 202 1.30 -36.42 19.62
C GLY A 202 0.76 -36.81 18.27
N THR A 203 -0.11 -35.98 17.69
CA THR A 203 -0.84 -36.31 16.46
C THR A 203 -0.06 -36.08 15.18
N ILE A 204 0.85 -35.10 15.13
CA ILE A 204 1.60 -34.74 13.93
C ILE A 204 3.08 -35.10 14.07
N ILE A 205 3.77 -34.52 15.08
CA ILE A 205 5.22 -34.64 15.16
C ILE A 205 5.66 -36.08 15.48
N ARG A 206 5.05 -36.75 16.48
CA ARG A 206 5.36 -38.14 16.78
C ARG A 206 4.98 -39.10 15.65
N GLY A 207 4.02 -38.73 14.83
CA GLY A 207 3.63 -39.47 13.62
C GLY A 207 4.59 -39.26 12.45
N GLY A 208 5.73 -38.58 12.62
CA GLY A 208 6.71 -38.29 11.56
C GLY A 208 6.27 -37.17 10.63
N GLY A 209 5.30 -36.34 11.05
CA GLY A 209 4.87 -35.14 10.36
C GLY A 209 5.70 -33.89 10.74
N ALA A 210 5.32 -32.74 10.21
CA ALA A 210 5.96 -31.47 10.52
C ALA A 210 4.90 -30.36 10.70
N ILE A 211 5.24 -29.34 11.49
CA ILE A 211 4.46 -28.12 11.60
C ILE A 211 5.41 -26.95 11.38
N LEU A 212 5.04 -26.07 10.48
CA LEU A 212 5.76 -24.84 10.16
C LEU A 212 4.92 -23.65 10.62
N PHE A 213 5.63 -22.61 11.03
CA PHE A 213 5.05 -21.31 11.35
C PHE A 213 5.69 -20.24 10.50
N VAL A 214 4.94 -19.18 10.23
CA VAL A 214 5.49 -17.94 9.70
C VAL A 214 5.44 -16.87 10.77
N GLU A 215 6.60 -16.29 11.05
CA GLU A 215 6.82 -15.20 11.99
C GLU A 215 7.03 -13.90 11.22
N ALA A 216 6.34 -12.83 11.63
CA ALA A 216 6.52 -11.47 11.13
C ALA A 216 7.10 -10.59 12.22
N GLU A 217 8.13 -9.81 11.91
CA GLU A 217 8.74 -8.89 12.85
C GLU A 217 7.70 -7.89 13.40
N GLY A 218 7.66 -7.71 14.71
CA GLY A 218 6.68 -6.86 15.40
C GLY A 218 5.28 -7.45 15.59
N LEU A 219 4.95 -8.57 14.91
CA LEU A 219 3.65 -9.25 15.04
C LEU A 219 3.78 -10.66 15.67
N GLY A 220 4.99 -11.22 15.73
CA GLY A 220 5.24 -12.59 16.19
C GLY A 220 4.73 -13.65 15.19
N ILE A 221 4.26 -14.79 15.70
CA ILE A 221 3.72 -15.88 14.86
C ILE A 221 2.38 -15.48 14.30
N VAL A 222 2.30 -15.39 12.97
CA VAL A 222 1.12 -14.94 12.24
C VAL A 222 0.47 -16.01 11.37
N GLY A 223 1.10 -17.16 11.18
CA GLY A 223 0.50 -18.27 10.42
C GLY A 223 1.12 -19.60 10.78
N THR A 224 0.42 -20.68 10.47
CA THR A 224 0.83 -22.06 10.69
C THR A 224 0.33 -22.96 9.57
N CYS A 225 1.05 -24.04 9.30
CA CYS A 225 0.66 -25.13 8.41
C CYS A 225 1.26 -26.44 8.89
N ALA A 226 0.54 -27.53 8.77
CA ALA A 226 1.00 -28.87 9.16
C ALA A 226 1.11 -29.81 7.97
N LEU A 227 2.04 -30.75 8.05
CA LEU A 227 2.22 -31.92 7.21
C LEU A 227 1.95 -33.17 8.04
N GLN A 228 0.91 -33.89 7.73
CA GLN A 228 0.52 -35.09 8.48
C GLN A 228 0.64 -36.33 7.59
N ARG A 229 1.35 -37.38 8.06
CA ARG A 229 1.41 -38.67 7.37
C ARG A 229 0.05 -39.37 7.41
N SER A 230 -0.36 -39.92 6.27
CA SER A 230 -1.67 -40.55 6.10
C SER A 230 -1.60 -42.02 5.71
N GLY A 231 -0.41 -42.62 5.79
CA GLY A 231 -0.10 -44.00 5.42
C GLY A 231 0.88 -44.06 4.25
N GLY A 232 1.86 -44.98 4.29
CA GLY A 232 2.93 -45.00 3.32
C GLY A 232 3.66 -43.69 3.22
N ASP A 233 3.90 -43.22 1.99
CA ASP A 233 4.56 -41.94 1.72
C ASP A 233 3.57 -40.78 1.52
N ALA A 234 2.25 -41.06 1.62
CA ALA A 234 1.23 -40.02 1.48
C ALA A 234 1.24 -39.02 2.65
N ILE A 235 1.31 -37.74 2.32
CA ILE A 235 1.33 -36.64 3.28
C ILE A 235 0.22 -35.66 2.99
N GLU A 236 -0.62 -35.37 4.01
CA GLU A 236 -1.63 -34.32 3.97
C GLU A 236 -1.05 -32.99 4.41
N LEU A 237 -1.15 -31.96 3.57
CA LEU A 237 -1.00 -30.57 3.97
C LEU A 237 -2.32 -30.14 4.64
N THR A 238 -2.27 -29.83 5.92
CA THR A 238 -3.47 -29.58 6.72
C THR A 238 -3.28 -28.41 7.70
N LYS A 239 -4.37 -27.91 8.28
CA LYS A 239 -4.37 -26.84 9.31
C LYS A 239 -3.58 -25.59 8.89
N MET A 240 -3.64 -25.23 7.61
CA MET A 240 -3.06 -23.99 7.13
C MET A 240 -3.96 -22.81 7.49
N GLY A 241 -3.40 -21.86 8.22
CA GLY A 241 -4.10 -20.64 8.62
C GLY A 241 -3.13 -19.46 8.76
N VAL A 242 -3.62 -18.26 8.46
CA VAL A 242 -2.88 -17.00 8.62
C VAL A 242 -3.79 -15.97 9.28
N ARG A 243 -3.31 -15.30 10.31
CA ARG A 243 -4.05 -14.27 11.04
C ARG A 243 -4.41 -13.08 10.16
N ALA A 244 -5.57 -12.48 10.41
CA ALA A 244 -6.04 -11.30 9.69
C ALA A 244 -5.06 -10.12 9.76
N SER A 245 -4.31 -9.98 10.87
CA SER A 245 -3.26 -8.96 11.06
C SER A 245 -2.09 -9.05 10.08
N ALA A 246 -1.90 -10.21 9.44
CA ALA A 246 -0.85 -10.44 8.45
C ALA A 246 -1.34 -10.40 7.00
N ARG A 247 -2.56 -9.94 6.75
CA ARG A 247 -3.08 -9.75 5.39
C ARG A 247 -2.20 -8.75 4.63
N GLY A 248 -1.94 -9.02 3.35
CA GLY A 248 -1.05 -8.19 2.51
C GLY A 248 0.44 -8.46 2.67
N LEU A 249 0.89 -9.20 3.71
CA LEU A 249 2.31 -9.53 3.92
C LEU A 249 2.78 -10.74 3.10
N LYS A 250 1.93 -11.37 2.29
CA LYS A 250 2.21 -12.63 1.57
C LYS A 250 2.59 -13.80 2.48
N ALA A 251 2.24 -13.74 3.77
CA ALA A 251 2.59 -14.75 4.77
C ALA A 251 2.09 -16.15 4.38
N GLY A 252 0.88 -16.26 3.84
CA GLY A 252 0.34 -17.53 3.35
C GLY A 252 1.12 -18.12 2.18
N GLU A 253 1.53 -17.30 1.22
CA GLU A 253 2.31 -17.74 0.06
C GLU A 253 3.67 -18.28 0.47
N ILE A 254 4.40 -17.54 1.33
CA ILE A 254 5.72 -17.94 1.84
C ILE A 254 5.61 -19.22 2.70
N LEU A 255 4.59 -19.31 3.57
CA LEU A 255 4.35 -20.48 4.40
C LEU A 255 4.04 -21.71 3.54
N LEU A 256 3.18 -21.58 2.53
CA LEU A 256 2.83 -22.67 1.62
C LEU A 256 4.03 -23.20 0.85
N HIS A 257 4.84 -22.31 0.29
CA HIS A 257 6.07 -22.72 -0.44
C HIS A 257 7.06 -23.42 0.49
N ALA A 258 7.28 -22.94 1.70
CA ALA A 258 8.12 -23.60 2.69
C ALA A 258 7.57 -24.97 3.10
N THR A 259 6.25 -25.10 3.23
CA THR A 259 5.59 -26.36 3.56
C THR A 259 5.71 -27.38 2.43
N ILE A 260 5.57 -26.95 1.16
CA ILE A 260 5.79 -27.81 -0.02
C ILE A 260 7.25 -28.29 -0.08
N ALA A 261 8.22 -27.39 0.16
CA ALA A 261 9.63 -27.76 0.20
C ALA A 261 9.91 -28.82 1.28
N ARG A 262 9.37 -28.61 2.49
CA ARG A 262 9.47 -29.57 3.59
C ARG A 262 8.82 -30.91 3.25
N ALA A 263 7.66 -30.93 2.59
CA ALA A 263 7.00 -32.18 2.17
C ALA A 263 7.87 -32.98 1.18
N ARG A 264 8.55 -32.29 0.26
CA ARG A 264 9.51 -32.92 -0.67
C ARG A 264 10.69 -33.54 0.08
N GLU A 265 11.27 -32.83 1.04
CA GLU A 265 12.35 -33.36 1.90
C GLU A 265 11.90 -34.60 2.69
N MET A 266 10.60 -34.67 3.06
CA MET A 266 10.00 -35.81 3.76
C MET A 266 9.63 -36.98 2.84
N GLY A 267 9.83 -36.85 1.52
CA GLY A 267 9.51 -37.87 0.53
C GLY A 267 8.01 -38.05 0.27
N ALA A 268 7.23 -36.97 0.34
CA ALA A 268 5.79 -37.01 0.15
C ALA A 268 5.38 -37.49 -1.26
N ASP A 269 4.65 -38.60 -1.34
CA ASP A 269 4.04 -39.11 -2.58
C ASP A 269 2.75 -39.90 -2.25
N PRO A 270 1.54 -39.33 -2.52
CA PRO A 270 1.31 -37.95 -2.94
C PRO A 270 1.40 -36.92 -1.79
N LEU A 271 1.76 -35.67 -2.12
CA LEU A 271 1.42 -34.54 -1.30
C LEU A 271 0.00 -34.06 -1.70
N TYR A 272 -0.92 -34.04 -0.76
CA TYR A 272 -2.30 -33.66 -1.02
C TYR A 272 -2.88 -32.75 0.08
N LEU A 273 -4.03 -32.17 -0.20
CA LEU A 273 -4.80 -31.41 0.79
C LEU A 273 -6.31 -31.66 0.61
N LEU A 274 -7.04 -31.50 1.70
CA LEU A 274 -8.49 -31.55 1.78
C LEU A 274 -9.02 -30.20 2.24
N THR A 275 -9.99 -29.65 1.52
CA THR A 275 -10.56 -28.34 1.83
C THR A 275 -12.03 -28.25 1.47
N ASN A 276 -12.59 -27.06 1.47
CA ASN A 276 -13.98 -26.81 1.11
C ASN A 276 -14.06 -25.67 0.08
N ALA A 277 -15.00 -25.76 -0.85
CA ALA A 277 -15.22 -24.76 -1.91
C ALA A 277 -15.42 -23.33 -1.39
N ARG A 278 -15.91 -23.18 -0.14
CA ARG A 278 -16.02 -21.87 0.51
C ARG A 278 -14.67 -21.19 0.76
N CYS A 279 -13.56 -21.95 0.76
CA CYS A 279 -12.20 -21.44 0.95
C CYS A 279 -11.59 -20.94 -0.37
N ALA A 280 -12.32 -20.20 -1.19
CA ALA A 280 -11.92 -19.80 -2.55
C ALA A 280 -10.54 -19.13 -2.61
N ALA A 281 -10.21 -18.26 -1.66
CA ALA A 281 -8.91 -17.60 -1.60
C ALA A 281 -7.75 -18.58 -1.33
N ALA A 282 -7.98 -19.60 -0.49
CA ALA A 282 -6.99 -20.64 -0.23
C ALA A 282 -6.82 -21.56 -1.43
N ILE A 283 -7.93 -21.95 -2.09
CA ILE A 283 -7.90 -22.78 -3.31
C ILE A 283 -7.08 -22.08 -4.39
N HIS A 284 -7.34 -20.79 -4.66
CA HIS A 284 -6.56 -20.01 -5.62
C HIS A 284 -5.06 -20.00 -5.29
N LEU A 285 -4.71 -19.86 -4.00
CA LEU A 285 -3.32 -19.91 -3.54
C LEU A 285 -2.70 -21.29 -3.79
N TYR A 286 -3.44 -22.38 -3.53
CA TYR A 286 -2.99 -23.75 -3.78
C TYR A 286 -2.78 -24.01 -5.27
N GLU A 287 -3.73 -23.59 -6.12
CA GLU A 287 -3.60 -23.71 -7.58
C GLU A 287 -2.36 -23.01 -8.13
N LYS A 288 -2.10 -21.79 -7.64
CA LYS A 288 -0.89 -21.01 -7.97
C LYS A 288 0.39 -21.73 -7.54
N ALA A 289 0.36 -22.46 -6.42
CA ALA A 289 1.48 -23.22 -5.89
C ALA A 289 1.65 -24.62 -6.53
N GLY A 290 0.85 -24.97 -7.53
CA GLY A 290 0.99 -26.23 -8.26
C GLY A 290 0.10 -27.37 -7.77
N PHE A 291 -0.91 -27.11 -6.97
CA PHE A 291 -1.95 -28.08 -6.66
C PHE A 291 -3.01 -28.11 -7.76
N ARG A 292 -3.58 -29.30 -8.00
CA ARG A 292 -4.69 -29.50 -8.91
C ARG A 292 -5.76 -30.36 -8.25
N HIS A 293 -7.03 -30.15 -8.62
CA HIS A 293 -8.14 -30.98 -8.16
C HIS A 293 -7.89 -32.45 -8.53
N ASP A 294 -8.17 -33.36 -7.60
CA ASP A 294 -7.87 -34.79 -7.76
C ASP A 294 -9.01 -35.64 -7.18
N ALA A 295 -9.67 -36.39 -8.06
CA ALA A 295 -10.80 -37.22 -7.70
C ALA A 295 -10.38 -38.48 -6.93
N ASP A 296 -9.17 -39.01 -7.18
CA ASP A 296 -8.67 -40.19 -6.49
C ASP A 296 -8.34 -39.88 -5.04
N ILE A 297 -7.76 -38.69 -4.81
CA ILE A 297 -7.53 -38.15 -3.45
C ILE A 297 -8.88 -37.97 -2.73
N MET A 298 -9.89 -37.44 -3.42
CA MET A 298 -11.21 -37.27 -2.84
C MET A 298 -11.81 -38.62 -2.46
N ALA A 299 -11.75 -39.61 -3.34
CA ALA A 299 -12.30 -40.97 -3.09
C ALA A 299 -11.58 -41.65 -1.92
N THR A 300 -10.26 -41.48 -1.81
CA THR A 300 -9.43 -42.17 -0.81
C THR A 300 -9.49 -41.51 0.57
N TYR A 301 -9.43 -40.17 0.61
CA TYR A 301 -9.20 -39.43 1.86
C TYR A 301 -10.31 -38.44 2.20
N GLY A 302 -11.23 -38.12 1.27
CA GLY A 302 -12.25 -37.08 1.45
C GLY A 302 -13.16 -37.28 2.65
N ALA A 303 -13.47 -38.54 3.00
CA ALA A 303 -14.32 -38.90 4.13
C ALA A 303 -13.75 -38.55 5.51
N ARG A 304 -12.47 -38.10 5.56
CA ARG A 304 -11.77 -37.72 6.82
C ARG A 304 -12.41 -36.53 7.52
N TYR A 305 -12.97 -35.60 6.76
CA TYR A 305 -13.67 -34.42 7.27
C TYR A 305 -15.07 -34.31 6.63
N ALA A 306 -16.11 -34.22 7.44
CA ALA A 306 -17.49 -34.14 6.96
C ALA A 306 -17.74 -32.89 6.07
N ARG A 307 -16.98 -31.83 6.29
CA ARG A 307 -17.05 -30.58 5.50
C ARG A 307 -16.24 -30.60 4.20
N CYS A 308 -15.44 -31.66 3.93
CA CYS A 308 -14.60 -31.73 2.75
C CYS A 308 -15.43 -31.96 1.48
N ASP A 309 -15.29 -31.06 0.51
CA ASP A 309 -15.85 -31.18 -0.82
C ASP A 309 -14.84 -30.87 -1.94
N VAL A 310 -13.60 -30.53 -1.56
CA VAL A 310 -12.49 -30.28 -2.48
C VAL A 310 -11.24 -31.03 -1.99
N ALA A 311 -10.67 -31.85 -2.87
CA ALA A 311 -9.38 -32.49 -2.68
C ALA A 311 -8.42 -32.10 -3.80
N MET A 312 -7.16 -31.83 -3.45
CA MET A 312 -6.15 -31.42 -4.41
C MET A 312 -4.84 -32.17 -4.18
N ARG A 313 -4.13 -32.49 -5.27
CA ARG A 313 -2.79 -33.08 -5.27
C ARG A 313 -1.79 -32.08 -5.79
N HIS A 314 -0.61 -32.04 -5.20
CA HIS A 314 0.51 -31.26 -5.70
C HIS A 314 1.19 -32.01 -6.87
N VAL A 315 1.18 -31.41 -8.05
CA VAL A 315 1.75 -31.97 -9.28
C VAL A 315 3.04 -31.26 -9.72
N GLY A 316 3.51 -30.30 -8.92
CA GLY A 316 4.62 -29.41 -9.26
C GLY A 316 4.14 -28.21 -10.10
N THR A 317 4.94 -27.16 -10.12
CA THR A 317 4.79 -26.09 -11.09
C THR A 317 5.45 -26.56 -12.40
N GLY A 318 4.76 -27.45 -13.12
CA GLY A 318 5.17 -27.78 -14.48
C GLY A 318 4.96 -26.56 -15.36
N ASP A 319 5.88 -26.30 -16.27
CA ASP A 319 5.69 -25.36 -17.37
C ASP A 319 4.32 -25.59 -18.01
N ALA A 320 3.46 -24.59 -17.92
CA ALA A 320 2.27 -24.52 -18.74
C ALA A 320 2.78 -24.25 -20.17
N GLY A 321 2.86 -25.33 -20.96
CA GLY A 321 3.07 -25.24 -22.40
C GLY A 321 1.91 -24.56 -23.13
#